data_d774f6aa669033acad95de4f5dadccfd
#
_entry.id   d774f6aa669033acad95de4f5dadccfd
#
_cell.length_a   1.000
_cell.length_b   1.000
_cell.length_c   1.000
_cell.angle_alpha   90.00
_cell.angle_beta   90.00
_cell.angle_gamma   90.00
#
_symmetry.space_group_name_H-M   'P 1'
#
loop_
_entity.id
_entity.type
_entity.pdbx_description
1 polymer ?
#
loop_
_entity_poly.entity_id
_entity_poly.type
_entity_poly.pdbx_seq_one_letter_code
_entity_poly.pdbx_strand_id
1 'polypeptide(L)'
;MLDRICNDYAGYVVAVEWHTSASYPLYSAEGRAKWFMYPPPYNGAYATPWLWVDGRQRGYNYNLWPGFVAARITEPTPVQISLTGNYNPQTRNGTIKALIQNDSTGELSMRVSVVITEDSCYYVGPNGDPWHNHVCRDYIPNQYGTVLTIPAGGLDSVEQPFTIASNWNEQRCKIVVYAQSTTMMPADSSYPAYQGAQVAVLDLVGVQEPKTADHSYPQVRVIPTPASSRPVFIIGTANNRPFRLVIHTVDGSVVSELSGVVNHNSRITLPIRLVPGIYLYRLLIDNAIQTGKLTVTY
;
A
#
# COMPACT_ATOMS: atom_id res chain seq x y z
N MET A 1 10.21 22.10 4.19
CA MET A 1 9.62 22.33 2.84
C MET A 1 8.94 21.07 2.31
N LEU A 2 9.59 19.90 2.34
CA LEU A 2 9.00 18.64 1.86
C LEU A 2 7.69 18.29 2.57
N ASP A 3 7.63 18.41 3.90
CA ASP A 3 6.41 18.19 4.69
C ASP A 3 5.24 19.07 4.26
N ARG A 4 5.54 20.34 3.96
CA ARG A 4 4.52 21.25 3.43
C ARG A 4 3.97 20.75 2.09
N ILE A 5 4.84 20.31 1.18
CA ILE A 5 4.42 19.74 -0.11
C ILE A 5 3.55 18.49 0.11
N CYS A 6 3.96 17.58 0.99
CA CYS A 6 3.19 16.37 1.28
C CYS A 6 1.83 16.67 1.92
N ASN A 7 1.72 17.73 2.71
CA ASN A 7 0.45 18.19 3.29
C ASN A 7 -0.44 18.88 2.27
N ASP A 8 0.14 19.82 1.48
CA ASP A 8 -0.61 20.59 0.47
C ASP A 8 -1.14 19.68 -0.66
N TYR A 9 -0.45 18.57 -0.96
CA TYR A 9 -0.80 17.59 -2.00
C TYR A 9 -1.06 16.20 -1.42
N ALA A 10 -1.67 16.13 -0.23
CA ALA A 10 -2.01 14.87 0.42
C ALA A 10 -2.87 13.98 -0.50
N GLY A 11 -2.49 12.69 -0.61
CA GLY A 11 -3.13 11.74 -1.52
C GLY A 11 -2.58 11.73 -2.95
N TYR A 12 -1.78 12.73 -3.34
CA TYR A 12 -1.14 12.83 -4.66
C TYR A 12 0.37 12.62 -4.61
N VAL A 13 0.98 12.75 -3.44
CA VAL A 13 2.44 12.70 -3.27
C VAL A 13 2.81 11.65 -2.23
N VAL A 14 3.79 10.83 -2.57
CA VAL A 14 4.54 10.02 -1.62
C VAL A 14 5.99 10.52 -1.59
N ALA A 15 6.61 10.52 -0.42
CA ALA A 15 7.97 11.02 -0.26
C ALA A 15 8.88 10.00 0.42
N VAL A 16 10.16 10.02 0.03
CA VAL A 16 11.25 9.27 0.66
C VAL A 16 12.43 10.20 0.84
N GLU A 17 12.86 10.43 2.07
CA GLU A 17 14.02 11.26 2.39
C GLU A 17 15.23 10.37 2.68
N TRP A 18 16.29 10.53 1.89
CA TRP A 18 17.54 9.78 2.04
C TRP A 18 18.53 10.57 2.88
N HIS A 19 18.81 10.08 4.09
CA HIS A 19 19.91 10.55 4.92
C HIS A 19 21.19 9.80 4.55
N THR A 20 22.09 10.46 3.82
CA THR A 20 23.18 9.81 3.10
C THR A 20 24.52 9.82 3.82
N SER A 21 24.64 10.53 4.96
CA SER A 21 25.87 10.59 5.74
C SER A 21 25.89 9.59 6.87
N ALA A 22 26.84 8.64 6.84
CA ALA A 22 27.00 7.60 7.87
C ALA A 22 27.36 8.14 9.27
N SER A 23 27.72 9.42 9.36
CA SER A 23 28.03 10.08 10.63
C SER A 23 26.76 10.48 11.42
N TYR A 24 25.57 10.34 10.85
CA TYR A 24 24.32 10.79 11.46
C TYR A 24 23.35 9.63 11.73
N PRO A 25 22.57 9.71 12.83
CA PRO A 25 21.75 8.58 13.28
C PRO A 25 20.57 8.20 12.37
N LEU A 26 20.18 9.07 11.45
CA LEU A 26 19.11 8.79 10.48
C LEU A 26 19.63 8.17 9.17
N TYR A 27 20.91 7.87 9.11
CA TYR A 27 21.55 7.26 7.95
C TYR A 27 20.91 5.93 7.57
N SER A 28 20.68 5.74 6.26
CA SER A 28 20.34 4.47 5.66
C SER A 28 21.38 4.09 4.60
N ALA A 29 22.01 2.92 4.77
CA ALA A 29 22.99 2.41 3.81
C ALA A 29 22.35 2.16 2.45
N GLU A 30 21.16 1.57 2.44
CA GLU A 30 20.40 1.30 1.23
C GLU A 30 19.82 2.56 0.59
N GLY A 31 19.37 3.52 1.41
CA GLY A 31 18.97 4.85 0.94
C GLY A 31 20.13 5.57 0.24
N ARG A 32 21.35 5.50 0.81
CA ARG A 32 22.54 6.02 0.15
C ARG A 32 22.91 5.25 -1.12
N ALA A 33 22.82 3.93 -1.11
CA ALA A 33 23.08 3.11 -2.28
C ALA A 33 22.06 3.40 -3.40
N LYS A 34 20.77 3.61 -3.05
CA LYS A 34 19.75 4.05 -4.00
C LYS A 34 20.07 5.42 -4.59
N TRP A 35 20.52 6.35 -3.78
CA TRP A 35 20.95 7.66 -4.24
C TRP A 35 22.04 7.58 -5.29
N PHE A 36 23.03 6.71 -5.11
CA PHE A 36 24.11 6.49 -6.08
C PHE A 36 23.68 5.79 -7.38
N MET A 37 22.47 5.26 -7.45
CA MET A 37 21.91 4.75 -8.71
C MET A 37 21.46 5.88 -9.66
N TYR A 38 21.34 7.11 -9.15
CA TYR A 38 21.12 8.29 -9.97
C TYR A 38 22.47 8.94 -10.34
N PRO A 39 22.59 9.53 -11.53
CA PRO A 39 23.78 10.30 -11.88
C PRO A 39 24.01 11.43 -10.88
N PRO A 40 25.29 11.77 -10.58
CA PRO A 40 25.59 12.88 -9.70
C PRO A 40 25.05 14.20 -10.27
N PRO A 41 24.15 14.88 -9.53
CA PRO A 41 23.30 15.93 -10.10
C PRO A 41 23.97 17.32 -10.17
N TYR A 42 25.06 17.56 -9.43
CA TYR A 42 25.68 18.86 -9.31
C TYR A 42 27.09 18.86 -9.88
N ASN A 43 27.25 19.25 -11.16
CA ASN A 43 28.54 19.31 -11.85
C ASN A 43 29.41 18.04 -11.69
N GLY A 44 28.79 16.89 -11.77
CA GLY A 44 29.47 15.61 -11.60
C GLY A 44 29.71 15.20 -10.13
N ALA A 45 29.15 15.94 -9.17
CA ALA A 45 29.21 15.62 -7.74
C ALA A 45 27.83 15.34 -7.15
N TYR A 46 27.80 14.56 -6.09
CA TYR A 46 26.61 14.40 -5.27
C TYR A 46 26.53 15.53 -4.24
N ALA A 47 25.34 16.10 -4.09
CA ALA A 47 25.08 17.20 -3.18
C ALA A 47 23.74 16.99 -2.44
N THR A 48 23.66 17.51 -1.21
CA THR A 48 22.44 17.56 -0.40
C THR A 48 22.25 18.99 0.12
N PRO A 49 21.03 19.48 0.24
CA PRO A 49 19.76 18.82 -0.17
C PRO A 49 19.58 18.82 -1.69
N TRP A 50 18.92 17.81 -2.23
CA TRP A 50 18.59 17.72 -3.65
C TRP A 50 17.25 17.03 -3.83
N LEU A 51 16.39 17.55 -4.72
CA LEU A 51 15.08 16.97 -4.99
C LEU A 51 15.05 16.23 -6.31
N TRP A 52 14.41 15.05 -6.30
CA TRP A 52 13.91 14.34 -7.47
C TRP A 52 12.39 14.27 -7.39
N VAL A 53 11.69 14.69 -8.45
CA VAL A 53 10.26 14.52 -8.60
C VAL A 53 10.05 13.48 -9.69
N ASP A 54 9.44 12.36 -9.33
CA ASP A 54 9.27 11.19 -10.21
C ASP A 54 10.55 10.82 -10.97
N GLY A 55 11.66 10.74 -10.22
CA GLY A 55 12.96 10.34 -10.75
C GLY A 55 13.69 11.42 -11.55
N ARG A 56 13.08 12.57 -11.79
CA ARG A 56 13.70 13.71 -12.50
C ARG A 56 14.30 14.68 -11.49
N GLN A 57 15.57 15.01 -11.68
CA GLN A 57 16.25 15.95 -10.79
C GLN A 57 15.66 17.37 -10.88
N ARG A 58 15.53 18.07 -9.73
CA ARG A 58 14.95 19.42 -9.60
C ARG A 58 15.82 20.39 -8.82
N GLY A 59 16.97 19.91 -8.32
CA GLY A 59 17.97 20.73 -7.66
C GLY A 59 17.64 21.05 -6.20
N TYR A 60 18.40 22.01 -5.67
CA TYR A 60 18.43 22.35 -4.25
C TYR A 60 17.61 23.59 -3.87
N ASN A 61 17.01 24.28 -4.84
CA ASN A 61 16.24 25.50 -4.55
C ASN A 61 14.84 25.15 -4.05
N TYR A 62 14.69 25.13 -2.73
CA TYR A 62 13.42 24.82 -2.04
C TYR A 62 12.22 25.64 -2.51
N ASN A 63 12.42 26.91 -2.92
CA ASN A 63 11.32 27.76 -3.33
C ASN A 63 10.65 27.31 -4.63
N LEU A 64 11.36 26.55 -5.46
CA LEU A 64 10.84 26.03 -6.73
C LEU A 64 10.16 24.65 -6.58
N TRP A 65 10.43 23.93 -5.49
CA TRP A 65 9.95 22.57 -5.29
C TRP A 65 8.42 22.41 -5.39
N PRO A 66 7.61 23.26 -4.73
CA PRO A 66 6.14 23.14 -4.85
C PRO A 66 5.65 23.28 -6.29
N GLY A 67 6.26 24.18 -7.09
CA GLY A 67 5.90 24.37 -8.49
C GLY A 67 6.21 23.13 -9.36
N PHE A 68 7.33 22.45 -9.12
CA PHE A 68 7.66 21.22 -9.84
C PHE A 68 6.68 20.09 -9.51
N VAL A 69 6.28 19.98 -8.24
CA VAL A 69 5.28 18.97 -7.82
C VAL A 69 3.91 19.30 -8.39
N ALA A 70 3.46 20.58 -8.28
CA ALA A 70 2.19 21.02 -8.83
C ALA A 70 2.07 20.74 -10.34
N ALA A 71 3.13 20.98 -11.09
CA ALA A 71 3.16 20.65 -12.52
C ALA A 71 3.08 19.14 -12.75
N ARG A 72 3.81 18.34 -11.96
CA ARG A 72 3.88 16.90 -12.18
C ARG A 72 2.59 16.15 -11.84
N ILE A 73 1.87 16.52 -10.81
CA ILE A 73 0.60 15.88 -10.42
C ILE A 73 -0.52 16.06 -11.47
N THR A 74 -0.37 17.00 -12.41
CA THR A 74 -1.34 17.18 -13.51
C THR A 74 -1.06 16.26 -14.71
N GLU A 75 0.11 15.63 -14.76
CA GLU A 75 0.45 14.70 -15.84
C GLU A 75 -0.18 13.32 -15.58
N PRO A 76 -0.87 12.72 -16.56
CA PRO A 76 -1.45 11.39 -16.39
C PRO A 76 -0.35 10.33 -16.25
N THR A 77 -0.63 9.29 -15.50
CA THR A 77 0.20 8.10 -15.42
C THR A 77 -0.50 6.90 -16.04
N PRO A 78 0.22 6.06 -16.78
CA PRO A 78 -0.33 4.82 -17.32
C PRO A 78 -0.24 3.64 -16.33
N VAL A 79 0.16 3.87 -15.09
CA VAL A 79 0.37 2.82 -14.09
C VAL A 79 -0.50 3.06 -12.87
N GLN A 80 -1.19 2.03 -12.41
CA GLN A 80 -1.88 2.03 -11.12
C GLN A 80 -1.17 1.10 -10.15
N ILE A 81 -1.13 1.49 -8.87
CA ILE A 81 -0.59 0.67 -7.78
C ILE A 81 -1.64 0.53 -6.67
N SER A 82 -1.97 -0.71 -6.32
CA SER A 82 -2.83 -1.02 -5.18
C SER A 82 -2.02 -1.81 -4.16
N LEU A 83 -2.11 -1.40 -2.88
CA LEU A 83 -1.38 -2.01 -1.79
C LEU A 83 -2.30 -2.83 -0.90
N THR A 84 -1.88 -4.05 -0.58
CA THR A 84 -2.50 -4.93 0.41
C THR A 84 -1.40 -5.60 1.23
N GLY A 85 -1.74 -6.14 2.39
CA GLY A 85 -0.74 -6.83 3.19
C GLY A 85 -1.23 -7.17 4.57
N ASN A 86 -0.30 -7.55 5.43
CA ASN A 86 -0.56 -7.80 6.84
C ASN A 86 0.62 -7.32 7.69
N TYR A 87 0.35 -7.05 8.95
CA TYR A 87 1.36 -6.71 9.95
C TYR A 87 0.96 -7.26 11.31
N ASN A 88 1.90 -7.86 12.02
CA ASN A 88 1.71 -8.34 13.38
C ASN A 88 2.54 -7.49 14.36
N PRO A 89 1.91 -6.65 15.20
CA PRO A 89 2.61 -5.77 16.14
C PRO A 89 3.43 -6.53 17.19
N GLN A 90 3.02 -7.75 17.58
CA GLN A 90 3.74 -8.54 18.59
C GLN A 90 5.10 -9.04 18.06
N THR A 91 5.14 -9.46 16.82
CA THR A 91 6.39 -9.93 16.17
C THR A 91 7.08 -8.85 15.37
N ARG A 92 6.42 -7.72 15.10
CA ARG A 92 6.86 -6.62 14.25
C ARG A 92 7.19 -7.03 12.81
N ASN A 93 6.58 -8.14 12.36
CA ASN A 93 6.74 -8.68 11.01
C ASN A 93 5.45 -8.51 10.21
N GLY A 94 5.59 -8.39 8.90
CA GLY A 94 4.48 -8.29 7.98
C GLY A 94 4.85 -8.72 6.58
N THR A 95 3.86 -8.65 5.71
CA THR A 95 4.01 -8.83 4.25
C THR A 95 3.27 -7.72 3.56
N ILE A 96 3.90 -7.11 2.57
CA ILE A 96 3.29 -6.13 1.67
C ILE A 96 3.18 -6.72 0.28
N LYS A 97 2.02 -6.58 -0.33
CA LYS A 97 1.77 -6.92 -1.73
C LYS A 97 1.35 -5.68 -2.48
N ALA A 98 2.10 -5.34 -3.52
CA ALA A 98 1.78 -4.30 -4.47
C ALA A 98 1.29 -4.94 -5.76
N LEU A 99 0.07 -4.64 -6.16
CA LEU A 99 -0.52 -5.00 -7.43
C LEU A 99 -0.33 -3.83 -8.38
N ILE A 100 0.30 -4.08 -9.53
CA ILE A 100 0.67 -3.06 -10.51
C ILE A 100 -0.06 -3.34 -11.82
N GLN A 101 -0.84 -2.36 -12.29
CA GLN A 101 -1.56 -2.42 -13.55
C GLN A 101 -0.92 -1.48 -14.56
N ASN A 102 -0.72 -1.96 -15.79
CA ASN A 102 -0.28 -1.17 -16.92
C ASN A 102 -1.48 -0.82 -17.81
N ASP A 103 -1.95 0.43 -17.73
CA ASP A 103 -3.06 0.95 -18.52
C ASP A 103 -2.60 1.57 -19.86
N SER A 104 -1.32 1.46 -20.20
CA SER A 104 -0.81 1.95 -21.48
C SER A 104 -1.15 1.02 -22.65
N THR A 105 -0.93 1.50 -23.86
CA THR A 105 -1.11 0.73 -25.10
C THR A 105 0.08 -0.14 -25.47
N GLY A 106 1.17 -0.08 -24.70
CA GLY A 106 2.41 -0.84 -24.91
C GLY A 106 2.86 -1.57 -23.66
N GLU A 107 3.81 -2.47 -23.83
CA GLU A 107 4.50 -3.12 -22.73
C GLU A 107 5.36 -2.11 -21.96
N LEU A 108 5.36 -2.21 -20.63
CA LEU A 108 6.20 -1.40 -19.75
C LEU A 108 7.13 -2.28 -18.91
N SER A 109 8.44 -2.01 -19.01
CA SER A 109 9.43 -2.54 -18.07
C SER A 109 9.70 -1.52 -16.98
N MET A 110 9.50 -1.92 -15.74
CA MET A 110 9.61 -1.04 -14.58
C MET A 110 10.29 -1.72 -13.41
N ARG A 111 10.95 -0.92 -12.62
CA ARG A 111 11.50 -1.31 -11.32
C ARG A 111 10.53 -0.89 -10.24
N VAL A 112 10.01 -1.85 -9.48
CA VAL A 112 9.16 -1.63 -8.32
C VAL A 112 10.04 -1.62 -7.08
N SER A 113 10.09 -0.49 -6.39
CA SER A 113 10.80 -0.33 -5.13
C SER A 113 9.80 -0.31 -3.98
N VAL A 114 10.11 -1.05 -2.93
CA VAL A 114 9.35 -1.07 -1.67
C VAL A 114 10.24 -0.48 -0.59
N VAL A 115 9.77 0.52 0.13
CA VAL A 115 10.57 1.30 1.09
C VAL A 115 9.83 1.42 2.40
N ILE A 116 10.49 1.15 3.52
CA ILE A 116 10.01 1.54 4.85
C ILE A 116 10.46 2.96 5.11
N THR A 117 9.53 3.84 5.43
CA THR A 117 9.81 5.19 5.89
C THR A 117 9.28 5.40 7.31
N GLU A 118 9.89 6.32 8.05
CA GLU A 118 9.45 6.72 9.39
C GLU A 118 9.33 8.24 9.48
N ASP A 119 8.23 8.71 10.07
CA ASP A 119 7.98 10.13 10.32
C ASP A 119 8.36 10.52 11.75
N SER A 120 8.58 11.81 11.98
CA SER A 120 8.86 12.42 13.29
C SER A 120 10.09 11.81 13.99
N CYS A 121 11.12 11.54 13.22
CA CYS A 121 12.41 11.15 13.76
C CYS A 121 13.10 12.37 14.37
N TYR A 122 13.47 12.29 15.65
CA TYR A 122 14.15 13.39 16.32
C TYR A 122 15.67 13.30 16.17
N TYR A 123 16.24 14.32 15.56
CA TYR A 123 17.68 14.52 15.49
C TYR A 123 17.98 15.97 15.07
N VAL A 124 18.70 16.72 15.89
CA VAL A 124 19.09 18.08 15.52
C VAL A 124 20.19 18.00 14.46
N GLY A 125 19.82 18.22 13.21
CA GLY A 125 20.73 18.22 12.07
C GLY A 125 21.67 19.45 12.06
N PRO A 126 22.69 19.45 11.20
CA PRO A 126 23.61 20.61 11.06
C PRO A 126 22.90 21.89 10.61
N ASN A 127 21.73 21.78 9.99
CA ASN A 127 20.86 22.88 9.59
C ASN A 127 19.96 23.41 10.74
N GLY A 128 20.02 22.79 11.92
CA GLY A 128 19.20 23.13 13.08
C GLY A 128 17.79 22.56 13.08
N ASP A 129 17.40 21.79 12.06
CA ASP A 129 16.09 21.13 12.03
C ASP A 129 16.09 19.89 12.97
N PRO A 130 15.20 19.86 13.99
CA PRO A 130 15.17 18.77 14.95
C PRO A 130 14.24 17.61 14.54
N TRP A 131 13.37 17.80 13.56
CA TRP A 131 12.38 16.80 13.18
C TRP A 131 12.49 16.44 11.71
N HIS A 132 12.52 15.13 11.44
CA HIS A 132 12.64 14.59 10.10
C HIS A 132 11.48 13.64 9.83
N ASN A 133 10.83 13.81 8.67
CA ASN A 133 9.74 12.97 8.19
C ASN A 133 10.15 12.26 6.90
N HIS A 134 9.40 11.22 6.54
CA HIS A 134 9.67 10.44 5.34
C HIS A 134 11.06 9.81 5.29
N VAL A 135 11.69 9.64 6.48
CA VAL A 135 13.05 9.12 6.62
C VAL A 135 13.11 7.69 6.10
N CYS A 136 13.91 7.45 5.08
CA CYS A 136 14.16 6.11 4.55
C CYS A 136 14.84 5.26 5.62
N ARG A 137 14.19 4.17 6.02
CA ARG A 137 14.72 3.21 6.98
C ARG A 137 15.29 1.99 6.29
N ASP A 138 14.57 1.46 5.29
CA ASP A 138 14.95 0.23 4.62
C ASP A 138 14.37 0.14 3.21
N TYR A 139 15.06 -0.56 2.30
CA TYR A 139 14.56 -0.96 0.99
C TYR A 139 14.37 -2.48 0.95
N ILE A 140 13.22 -2.95 0.52
CA ILE A 140 12.84 -4.35 0.56
C ILE A 140 12.72 -4.92 -0.87
N PRO A 141 13.42 -5.99 -1.20
CA PRO A 141 14.44 -6.70 -0.40
C PRO A 141 15.78 -5.96 -0.35
N ASN A 142 15.96 -4.92 -1.16
CA ASN A 142 17.15 -4.05 -1.23
C ASN A 142 16.88 -2.85 -2.17
N GLN A 143 17.85 -1.94 -2.30
CA GLN A 143 17.76 -0.73 -3.12
C GLN A 143 17.55 -0.98 -4.63
N TYR A 144 17.78 -2.19 -5.11
CA TYR A 144 17.58 -2.52 -6.53
C TYR A 144 16.11 -2.81 -6.85
N GLY A 145 15.28 -3.14 -5.84
CA GLY A 145 13.86 -3.47 -6.03
C GLY A 145 13.63 -4.68 -6.94
N THR A 146 12.39 -4.84 -7.41
CA THR A 146 11.99 -5.93 -8.30
C THR A 146 11.68 -5.39 -9.70
N VAL A 147 12.22 -6.02 -10.74
CA VAL A 147 11.92 -5.64 -12.12
C VAL A 147 10.73 -6.46 -12.60
N LEU A 148 9.72 -5.76 -13.13
CA LEU A 148 8.56 -6.34 -13.79
C LEU A 148 8.51 -5.85 -15.25
N THR A 149 7.99 -6.72 -16.13
CA THR A 149 7.65 -6.37 -17.50
C THR A 149 6.19 -6.74 -17.72
N ILE A 150 5.34 -5.73 -17.85
CA ILE A 150 3.88 -5.88 -17.87
C ILE A 150 3.37 -5.50 -19.25
N PRO A 151 2.70 -6.41 -19.98
CA PRO A 151 2.12 -6.09 -21.30
C PRO A 151 1.03 -5.03 -21.19
N ALA A 152 0.64 -4.45 -22.33
CA ALA A 152 -0.45 -3.48 -22.43
C ALA A 152 -1.74 -4.02 -21.81
N GLY A 153 -2.36 -3.25 -20.92
CA GLY A 153 -3.55 -3.66 -20.17
C GLY A 153 -3.33 -4.78 -19.15
N GLY A 154 -2.08 -5.22 -18.95
CA GLY A 154 -1.70 -6.32 -18.08
C GLY A 154 -1.58 -5.93 -16.62
N LEU A 155 -1.47 -6.94 -15.78
CA LEU A 155 -1.40 -6.85 -14.33
C LEU A 155 -0.31 -7.80 -13.82
N ASP A 156 0.51 -7.34 -12.86
CA ASP A 156 1.49 -8.16 -12.15
C ASP A 156 1.63 -7.68 -10.70
N SER A 157 2.35 -8.40 -9.86
CA SER A 157 2.48 -8.05 -8.45
C SER A 157 3.87 -8.32 -7.89
N VAL A 158 4.24 -7.52 -6.89
CA VAL A 158 5.41 -7.73 -6.04
C VAL A 158 4.92 -8.00 -4.63
N GLU A 159 5.39 -9.08 -4.02
CA GLU A 159 5.10 -9.40 -2.64
C GLU A 159 6.41 -9.55 -1.87
N GLN A 160 6.52 -8.86 -0.72
CA GLN A 160 7.73 -8.81 0.08
C GLN A 160 7.42 -8.94 1.56
N PRO A 161 8.13 -9.81 2.31
CA PRO A 161 8.10 -9.78 3.76
C PRO A 161 8.89 -8.56 4.26
N PHE A 162 8.47 -8.02 5.41
CA PHE A 162 9.16 -6.92 6.06
C PHE A 162 9.17 -7.07 7.59
N THR A 163 10.11 -6.37 8.22
CA THR A 163 10.22 -6.28 9.68
C THR A 163 10.39 -4.82 10.08
N ILE A 164 9.62 -4.36 11.04
CA ILE A 164 9.82 -3.05 11.66
C ILE A 164 10.81 -3.22 12.82
N ALA A 165 12.00 -2.65 12.68
CA ALA A 165 13.03 -2.77 13.70
C ALA A 165 12.55 -2.22 15.06
N SER A 166 13.05 -2.80 16.16
CA SER A 166 12.56 -2.48 17.51
C SER A 166 12.80 -1.02 17.93
N ASN A 167 13.78 -0.37 17.32
CA ASN A 167 14.12 1.04 17.56
C ASN A 167 13.37 2.02 16.65
N TRP A 168 12.50 1.55 15.74
CA TRP A 168 11.62 2.42 14.95
C TRP A 168 10.25 2.51 15.60
N ASN A 169 9.59 3.65 15.44
CA ASN A 169 8.22 3.83 15.94
C ASN A 169 7.21 3.32 14.91
N GLU A 170 6.65 2.13 15.13
CA GLU A 170 5.70 1.50 14.19
C GLU A 170 4.46 2.36 13.88
N GLN A 171 4.04 3.21 14.84
CA GLN A 171 2.90 4.13 14.64
C GLN A 171 3.21 5.24 13.62
N ARG A 172 4.48 5.42 13.28
CA ARG A 172 4.98 6.44 12.36
C ARG A 172 5.63 5.85 11.13
N CYS A 173 5.66 4.51 11.05
CA CYS A 173 6.20 3.80 9.89
C CYS A 173 5.14 3.66 8.79
N LYS A 174 5.60 3.83 7.55
CA LYS A 174 4.81 3.62 6.33
C LYS A 174 5.58 2.71 5.39
N ILE A 175 4.85 1.95 4.59
CA ILE A 175 5.39 1.30 3.40
C ILE A 175 5.08 2.18 2.20
N VAL A 176 6.11 2.65 1.52
CA VAL A 176 6.03 3.39 0.26
C VAL A 176 6.42 2.44 -0.86
N VAL A 177 5.62 2.37 -1.91
CA VAL A 177 5.90 1.61 -3.13
C VAL A 177 5.87 2.55 -4.32
N TYR A 178 6.88 2.47 -5.18
CA TYR A 178 6.86 3.23 -6.42
C TYR A 178 7.42 2.41 -7.59
N ALA A 179 6.82 2.62 -8.77
CA ALA A 179 7.21 2.00 -10.02
C ALA A 179 7.98 3.01 -10.88
N GLN A 180 9.19 2.66 -11.27
CA GLN A 180 10.12 3.52 -11.99
C GLN A 180 10.58 2.84 -13.29
N SER A 181 10.72 3.58 -14.37
CA SER A 181 11.27 3.07 -15.63
C SER A 181 12.64 2.42 -15.42
N THR A 182 12.88 1.30 -16.07
CA THR A 182 14.22 0.70 -16.15
C THR A 182 15.11 1.39 -17.18
N THR A 183 14.53 2.21 -18.04
CA THR A 183 15.23 2.95 -19.10
C THR A 183 15.50 4.38 -18.65
N MET A 184 16.77 4.77 -18.69
CA MET A 184 17.18 6.14 -18.43
C MET A 184 16.81 7.05 -19.60
N MET A 185 16.26 8.24 -19.31
CA MET A 185 16.00 9.28 -20.29
C MET A 185 17.29 10.05 -20.60
N PRO A 186 17.80 10.02 -21.85
CA PRO A 186 19.09 10.65 -22.18
C PRO A 186 19.11 12.17 -21.97
N ALA A 187 17.94 12.82 -22.12
CA ALA A 187 17.84 14.29 -22.08
C ALA A 187 18.18 14.89 -20.70
N ASP A 188 17.88 14.19 -19.60
CA ASP A 188 18.07 14.67 -18.25
C ASP A 188 18.66 13.62 -17.32
N SER A 189 19.13 12.50 -17.87
CA SER A 189 19.68 11.36 -17.14
C SER A 189 18.75 10.86 -16.01
N SER A 190 17.44 10.97 -16.22
CA SER A 190 16.44 10.55 -15.24
C SER A 190 15.96 9.12 -15.48
N TYR A 191 15.44 8.50 -14.41
CA TYR A 191 14.67 7.28 -14.48
C TYR A 191 13.23 7.64 -14.07
N PRO A 192 12.32 7.97 -15.02
CA PRO A 192 10.99 8.45 -14.70
C PRO A 192 10.23 7.45 -13.82
N ALA A 193 9.67 7.93 -12.70
CA ALA A 193 8.70 7.15 -11.95
C ALA A 193 7.31 7.32 -12.59
N TYR A 194 6.61 6.21 -12.74
CA TYR A 194 5.25 6.17 -13.28
C TYR A 194 4.23 6.50 -12.20
N GLN A 195 4.36 5.87 -11.03
CA GLN A 195 3.38 5.99 -9.95
C GLN A 195 4.02 5.64 -8.61
N GLY A 196 3.44 6.18 -7.52
CA GLY A 196 3.74 5.83 -6.14
C GLY A 196 2.46 5.61 -5.33
N ALA A 197 2.55 4.76 -4.33
CA ALA A 197 1.50 4.51 -3.35
C ALA A 197 2.11 4.32 -1.96
N GLN A 198 1.35 4.59 -0.90
CA GLN A 198 1.80 4.36 0.47
C GLN A 198 0.66 3.86 1.35
N VAL A 199 1.03 3.14 2.41
CA VAL A 199 0.12 2.66 3.45
C VAL A 199 0.83 2.75 4.81
N ALA A 200 0.13 3.17 5.86
CA ALA A 200 0.69 3.11 7.21
C ALA A 200 0.82 1.64 7.64
N VAL A 201 1.92 1.30 8.33
CA VAL A 201 2.18 -0.08 8.76
C VAL A 201 1.03 -0.62 9.62
N LEU A 202 0.47 0.22 10.51
CA LEU A 202 -0.66 -0.19 11.35
C LEU A 202 -1.98 -0.36 10.59
N ASP A 203 -2.13 0.24 9.41
CA ASP A 203 -3.29 0.01 8.54
C ASP A 203 -3.22 -1.38 7.88
N LEU A 204 -2.04 -2.01 7.87
CA LEU A 204 -1.83 -3.40 7.46
C LEU A 204 -2.12 -4.40 8.60
N VAL A 205 -2.45 -3.93 9.82
CA VAL A 205 -2.99 -4.77 10.87
C VAL A 205 -4.39 -5.21 10.41
N GLY A 206 -4.39 -6.02 9.38
CA GLY A 206 -5.58 -6.70 8.89
C GLY A 206 -5.98 -7.79 9.87
N VAL A 207 -7.24 -8.18 9.82
CA VAL A 207 -7.69 -9.46 10.36
C VAL A 207 -6.66 -10.49 9.91
N GLN A 208 -5.87 -11.03 10.85
CA GLN A 208 -5.02 -12.18 10.55
C GLN A 208 -5.95 -13.23 9.98
N GLU A 209 -5.79 -13.56 8.70
CA GLU A 209 -6.29 -14.85 8.26
C GLU A 209 -5.55 -15.86 9.12
N PRO A 210 -6.26 -16.65 9.94
CA PRO A 210 -5.62 -17.64 10.79
C PRO A 210 -4.87 -18.58 9.87
N LYS A 211 -3.55 -18.70 10.11
CA LYS A 211 -2.72 -19.68 9.42
C LYS A 211 -3.43 -21.02 9.50
N THR A 212 -3.73 -21.58 8.34
CA THR A 212 -4.25 -22.93 8.15
C THR A 212 -3.60 -23.92 9.09
N ALA A 213 -4.33 -24.38 10.10
CA ALA A 213 -4.20 -25.66 10.78
C ALA A 213 -5.12 -25.77 12.00
N ASP A 214 -6.32 -25.25 11.95
CA ASP A 214 -7.37 -25.76 12.82
C ASP A 214 -8.72 -25.63 12.12
N HIS A 215 -9.41 -26.76 11.91
CA HIS A 215 -10.71 -26.85 11.23
C HIS A 215 -11.87 -26.25 12.05
N SER A 216 -11.59 -25.31 12.97
CA SER A 216 -12.57 -24.72 13.89
C SER A 216 -13.16 -23.37 13.44
N TYR A 217 -12.67 -22.76 12.35
CA TYR A 217 -13.22 -21.51 11.87
C TYR A 217 -14.42 -21.71 10.93
N PRO A 218 -15.49 -20.91 11.07
CA PRO A 218 -16.64 -21.03 10.21
C PRO A 218 -16.26 -20.72 8.76
N GLN A 219 -16.55 -21.69 7.87
CA GLN A 219 -16.42 -21.49 6.42
C GLN A 219 -17.67 -20.83 5.89
N VAL A 220 -17.55 -19.70 5.18
CA VAL A 220 -18.69 -19.05 4.55
C VAL A 220 -18.59 -19.14 3.04
N ARG A 221 -19.64 -19.62 2.44
CA ARG A 221 -19.80 -19.66 0.99
C ARG A 221 -21.12 -18.99 0.61
N VAL A 222 -21.09 -18.09 -0.35
CA VAL A 222 -22.29 -17.47 -0.92
C VAL A 222 -22.63 -18.15 -2.23
N ILE A 223 -23.88 -18.54 -2.41
CA ILE A 223 -24.38 -19.17 -3.64
C ILE A 223 -25.68 -18.53 -4.12
N PRO A 224 -25.90 -18.42 -5.45
CA PRO A 224 -24.92 -18.61 -6.51
C PRO A 224 -23.86 -17.49 -6.54
N THR A 225 -22.81 -17.67 -7.36
CA THR A 225 -21.82 -16.63 -7.60
C THR A 225 -21.70 -16.42 -9.11
N PRO A 226 -22.07 -15.27 -9.67
CA PRO A 226 -22.70 -14.11 -9.02
C PRO A 226 -24.02 -14.45 -8.31
N ALA A 227 -24.35 -13.67 -7.28
CA ALA A 227 -25.53 -13.95 -6.46
C ALA A 227 -26.83 -13.56 -7.20
N SER A 228 -27.90 -14.32 -6.94
CA SER A 228 -29.26 -13.91 -7.30
C SER A 228 -29.77 -12.82 -6.36
N SER A 229 -30.94 -12.27 -6.64
CA SER A 229 -31.60 -11.26 -5.78
C SER A 229 -31.83 -11.72 -4.33
N ARG A 230 -31.75 -13.04 -4.07
CA ARG A 230 -31.79 -13.65 -2.73
C ARG A 230 -30.60 -14.61 -2.55
N PRO A 231 -29.41 -14.10 -2.23
CA PRO A 231 -28.25 -14.93 -2.01
C PRO A 231 -28.43 -15.82 -0.77
N VAL A 232 -27.85 -17.00 -0.83
CA VAL A 232 -27.81 -17.94 0.28
C VAL A 232 -26.39 -18.01 0.82
N PHE A 233 -26.22 -17.75 2.10
CA PHE A 233 -24.98 -17.93 2.81
C PHE A 233 -24.95 -19.33 3.40
N ILE A 234 -24.00 -20.15 3.00
CA ILE A 234 -23.74 -21.46 3.61
C ILE A 234 -22.62 -21.29 4.62
N ILE A 235 -22.91 -21.59 5.88
CA ILE A 235 -21.96 -21.43 6.98
C ILE A 235 -21.62 -22.81 7.53
N GLY A 236 -20.36 -23.20 7.42
CA GLY A 236 -19.82 -24.39 8.04
C GLY A 236 -19.21 -24.06 9.41
N THR A 237 -19.77 -24.62 10.48
CA THR A 237 -19.21 -24.51 11.84
C THR A 237 -19.40 -25.83 12.58
N ALA A 238 -18.49 -26.14 13.53
CA ALA A 238 -18.51 -27.42 14.21
C ALA A 238 -19.64 -27.62 15.23
N ASN A 239 -20.18 -26.51 15.80
CA ASN A 239 -21.21 -26.52 16.86
C ASN A 239 -22.18 -25.36 16.67
N ASN A 240 -23.30 -25.39 17.43
CA ASN A 240 -24.24 -24.29 17.50
C ASN A 240 -23.53 -23.01 17.97
N ARG A 241 -23.45 -22.00 17.09
CA ARG A 241 -22.77 -20.73 17.36
C ARG A 241 -23.69 -19.55 17.05
N PRO A 242 -23.72 -18.54 17.91
CA PRO A 242 -24.42 -17.30 17.59
C PRO A 242 -23.75 -16.61 16.39
N PHE A 243 -24.57 -16.06 15.49
CA PHE A 243 -24.08 -15.27 14.36
C PHE A 243 -24.82 -13.94 14.25
N ARG A 244 -24.13 -12.98 13.63
CA ARG A 244 -24.70 -11.71 13.15
C ARG A 244 -24.16 -11.46 11.74
N LEU A 245 -25.07 -11.38 10.76
CA LEU A 245 -24.76 -11.08 9.36
C LEU A 245 -25.31 -9.70 9.03
N VAL A 246 -24.46 -8.81 8.57
CA VAL A 246 -24.84 -7.47 8.12
C VAL A 246 -24.46 -7.31 6.65
N ILE A 247 -25.38 -6.82 5.84
CA ILE A 247 -25.17 -6.48 4.43
C ILE A 247 -25.18 -4.96 4.30
N HIS A 248 -24.15 -4.44 3.62
CA HIS A 248 -23.98 -3.02 3.36
C HIS A 248 -23.94 -2.73 1.87
N THR A 249 -24.36 -1.55 1.48
CA THR A 249 -24.01 -0.96 0.20
C THR A 249 -22.53 -0.51 0.21
N VAL A 250 -21.98 -0.17 -0.95
CA VAL A 250 -20.57 0.29 -1.07
C VAL A 250 -20.30 1.63 -0.34
N ASP A 251 -21.35 2.42 -0.09
CA ASP A 251 -21.28 3.67 0.69
C ASP A 251 -21.39 3.43 2.22
N GLY A 252 -21.48 2.16 2.66
CA GLY A 252 -21.55 1.78 4.06
C GLY A 252 -22.95 1.74 4.67
N SER A 253 -24.01 2.07 3.93
CA SER A 253 -25.38 2.00 4.43
C SER A 253 -25.82 0.55 4.67
N VAL A 254 -26.45 0.27 5.82
CA VAL A 254 -26.95 -1.07 6.16
C VAL A 254 -28.21 -1.36 5.34
N VAL A 255 -28.19 -2.47 4.60
CA VAL A 255 -29.30 -2.95 3.76
C VAL A 255 -30.09 -4.04 4.45
N SER A 256 -29.41 -4.92 5.18
CA SER A 256 -30.03 -6.01 5.91
C SER A 256 -29.16 -6.45 7.07
N GLU A 257 -29.81 -6.86 8.15
CA GLU A 257 -29.14 -7.44 9.31
C GLU A 257 -29.92 -8.68 9.78
N LEU A 258 -29.22 -9.76 10.05
CA LEU A 258 -29.76 -11.01 10.58
C LEU A 258 -28.89 -11.49 11.74
N SER A 259 -29.56 -12.07 12.74
CA SER A 259 -28.90 -12.73 13.86
C SER A 259 -29.61 -14.06 14.15
N GLY A 260 -28.87 -14.98 14.74
CA GLY A 260 -29.40 -16.30 15.10
C GLY A 260 -28.32 -17.25 15.57
N VAL A 261 -28.59 -18.53 15.46
CA VAL A 261 -27.63 -19.60 15.77
C VAL A 261 -27.43 -20.45 14.53
N VAL A 262 -26.17 -20.73 14.20
CA VAL A 262 -25.78 -21.60 13.10
C VAL A 262 -25.09 -22.85 13.62
N ASN A 263 -25.26 -23.93 12.87
CA ASN A 263 -24.59 -25.22 13.06
C ASN A 263 -23.95 -25.67 11.76
N HIS A 264 -23.46 -26.90 11.72
CA HIS A 264 -22.81 -27.45 10.55
C HIS A 264 -23.68 -27.31 9.28
N ASN A 265 -23.15 -26.66 8.25
CA ASN A 265 -23.82 -26.39 6.97
C ASN A 265 -25.14 -25.59 7.04
N SER A 266 -25.29 -24.71 8.01
CA SER A 266 -26.44 -23.82 8.06
C SER A 266 -26.58 -22.97 6.80
N ARG A 267 -27.81 -22.86 6.30
CA ARG A 267 -28.18 -22.01 5.16
C ARG A 267 -28.92 -20.81 5.66
N ILE A 268 -28.39 -19.60 5.38
CA ILE A 268 -29.04 -18.34 5.72
C ILE A 268 -29.46 -17.66 4.42
N THR A 269 -30.74 -17.44 4.26
CA THR A 269 -31.29 -16.67 3.13
C THR A 269 -31.70 -15.29 3.62
N LEU A 270 -31.36 -14.24 2.87
CA LEU A 270 -31.77 -12.89 3.21
C LEU A 270 -33.30 -12.76 3.17
N PRO A 271 -33.94 -12.08 4.15
CA PRO A 271 -35.38 -11.87 4.19
C PRO A 271 -35.85 -10.90 3.11
N ILE A 272 -34.94 -10.12 2.53
CA ILE A 272 -35.21 -9.12 1.49
C ILE A 272 -34.66 -9.59 0.14
N ARG A 273 -35.14 -8.97 -0.94
CA ARG A 273 -34.53 -9.07 -2.26
C ARG A 273 -33.57 -7.92 -2.46
N LEU A 274 -32.34 -8.23 -2.86
CA LEU A 274 -31.36 -7.24 -3.26
C LEU A 274 -31.59 -6.87 -4.73
N VAL A 275 -31.45 -5.59 -5.05
CA VAL A 275 -31.38 -5.14 -6.45
C VAL A 275 -30.02 -5.46 -7.03
N PRO A 276 -29.86 -5.58 -8.36
CA PRO A 276 -28.56 -5.79 -8.96
C PRO A 276 -27.57 -4.71 -8.56
N GLY A 277 -26.37 -5.13 -8.16
CA GLY A 277 -25.35 -4.21 -7.64
C GLY A 277 -24.27 -4.93 -6.84
N ILE A 278 -23.40 -4.13 -6.26
CA ILE A 278 -22.30 -4.58 -5.40
C ILE A 278 -22.66 -4.26 -3.95
N TYR A 279 -22.51 -5.26 -3.10
CA TYR A 279 -22.72 -5.17 -1.65
C TYR A 279 -21.52 -5.73 -0.93
N LEU A 280 -21.34 -5.32 0.30
CA LEU A 280 -20.36 -5.87 1.24
C LEU A 280 -21.10 -6.62 2.33
N TYR A 281 -20.59 -7.76 2.77
CA TYR A 281 -21.14 -8.44 3.94
C TYR A 281 -20.11 -8.55 5.06
N ARG A 282 -20.61 -8.47 6.28
CA ARG A 282 -19.87 -8.75 7.50
C ARG A 282 -20.62 -9.80 8.30
N LEU A 283 -20.00 -10.96 8.48
CA LEU A 283 -20.49 -12.04 9.30
C LEU A 283 -19.65 -12.15 10.56
N LEU A 284 -20.29 -12.05 11.71
CA LEU A 284 -19.70 -12.30 13.01
C LEU A 284 -20.24 -13.64 13.52
N ILE A 285 -19.36 -14.56 13.92
CA ILE A 285 -19.69 -15.82 14.59
C ILE A 285 -18.82 -15.92 15.81
N ASP A 286 -19.40 -15.93 17.01
CA ASP A 286 -18.69 -15.68 18.27
C ASP A 286 -17.83 -14.41 18.19
N ASN A 287 -16.50 -14.56 18.23
CA ASN A 287 -15.53 -13.48 18.09
C ASN A 287 -14.82 -13.46 16.71
N ALA A 288 -15.18 -14.38 15.81
CA ALA A 288 -14.61 -14.43 14.46
C ALA A 288 -15.42 -13.55 13.51
N ILE A 289 -14.75 -12.64 12.81
CA ILE A 289 -15.34 -11.77 11.80
C ILE A 289 -14.91 -12.27 10.43
N GLN A 290 -15.86 -12.45 9.54
CA GLN A 290 -15.62 -12.70 8.13
C GLN A 290 -16.32 -11.64 7.28
N THR A 291 -15.60 -11.07 6.33
CA THR A 291 -16.11 -10.07 5.39
C THR A 291 -15.96 -10.54 3.96
N GLY A 292 -16.79 -10.04 3.08
CA GLY A 292 -16.64 -10.32 1.66
C GLY A 292 -17.52 -9.43 0.80
N LYS A 293 -17.31 -9.56 -0.50
CA LYS A 293 -18.05 -8.86 -1.55
C LYS A 293 -19.14 -9.77 -2.10
N LEU A 294 -20.32 -9.21 -2.32
CA LEU A 294 -21.45 -9.85 -2.94
C LEU A 294 -21.82 -9.07 -4.20
N THR A 295 -21.74 -9.72 -5.36
CA THR A 295 -22.21 -9.16 -6.62
C THR A 295 -23.55 -9.79 -6.95
N VAL A 296 -24.61 -8.97 -7.03
CA VAL A 296 -25.97 -9.40 -7.37
C VAL A 296 -26.25 -9.04 -8.83
N THR A 297 -26.73 -10.01 -9.59
CA THR A 297 -27.10 -9.87 -11.00
C THR A 297 -28.59 -10.16 -11.20
N TYR A 298 -29.13 -9.82 -12.37
CA TYR A 298 -30.50 -10.10 -12.76
C TYR A 298 -30.79 -11.60 -12.88
#